data_9115f7ee4cb25173cbedd923af49e530
#
_entry.id   9115f7ee4cb25173cbedd923af49e530
#
_cell.length_a   1.000
_cell.length_b   1.000
_cell.length_c   1.000
_cell.angle_alpha   90.00
_cell.angle_beta   90.00
_cell.angle_gamma   90.00
#
_symmetry.space_group_name_H-M   'P 1'
#
loop_
_entity.id
_entity.type
_entity.pdbx_description
1 polymer ?
#
loop_
_entity_poly.entity_id
_entity_poly.type
_entity_poly.pdbx_seq_one_letter_code
_entity_poly.pdbx_strand_id
1 'polypeptide(L)'
;VTTTSETGTPETRNSGTATPGTATPGSAAPGSATPGSGTAGDDRLTGAAAAAAIALGDDALVLSHRLGEWAGHAPVLEEDVALANIALDLLGQARTLLSLAGDEDELAYLREERDFRNIQLVEQPNGDFAHTIARQLYFSTWQELLHDRLARGDVPESAPFAPLAAKAVKEVAYHRDHAEQWTLRLGDGTAESRERMQRGLDALWRFTGELFQPVDGLGVDPSSLEADWLARIAAVLDRATLSVPEGPRRNGWTAGAGRQGLHTEPFGRMLAEMQHLHRSHPGASW
;
A
#
# COMPACT_ATOMS: atom_id res chain seq x y z
N VAL A 1 -12.19 -59.30 -25.59
CA VAL A 1 -13.31 -59.90 -24.87
C VAL A 1 -14.14 -58.76 -24.36
N THR A 2 -15.09 -58.18 -25.19
CA THR A 2 -16.54 -58.45 -25.24
C THR A 2 -17.16 -58.38 -23.84
N THR A 3 -18.13 -57.54 -23.53
CA THR A 3 -19.48 -57.31 -24.08
C THR A 3 -20.12 -56.19 -23.21
N THR A 4 -20.73 -55.13 -23.79
CA THR A 4 -22.19 -54.87 -24.05
C THR A 4 -23.13 -55.10 -22.86
N SER A 5 -23.97 -54.17 -22.50
CA SER A 5 -25.23 -53.61 -23.00
C SER A 5 -26.02 -53.12 -21.76
N GLU A 6 -26.68 -52.10 -21.82
CA GLU A 6 -28.04 -51.69 -22.23
C GLU A 6 -28.94 -51.30 -21.07
N THR A 7 -29.52 -50.12 -21.23
CA THR A 7 -30.92 -49.68 -21.21
C THR A 7 -31.73 -49.64 -19.91
N GLY A 8 -32.45 -48.51 -19.77
CA GLY A 8 -33.70 -48.46 -19.03
C GLY A 8 -34.14 -47.11 -18.48
N THR A 9 -34.73 -46.27 -19.33
CA THR A 9 -35.77 -45.31 -18.90
C THR A 9 -37.10 -46.08 -18.72
N PRO A 10 -38.02 -45.67 -17.83
CA PRO A 10 -39.21 -45.04 -18.36
C PRO A 10 -39.82 -43.88 -17.53
N GLU A 11 -40.58 -43.08 -18.28
CA GLU A 11 -41.59 -42.11 -17.91
C GLU A 11 -42.71 -42.69 -17.00
N THR A 12 -43.39 -41.73 -16.29
CA THR A 12 -44.87 -41.51 -16.34
C THR A 12 -45.28 -40.42 -15.36
N ARG A 13 -45.82 -39.31 -15.86
CA ARG A 13 -47.22 -38.77 -15.81
C ARG A 13 -48.00 -38.93 -14.51
N ASN A 14 -48.48 -37.82 -13.89
CA ASN A 14 -49.87 -37.38 -14.03
C ASN A 14 -50.19 -36.09 -13.22
N SER A 15 -50.69 -35.08 -13.84
CA SER A 15 -51.90 -34.31 -13.76
C SER A 15 -52.60 -34.15 -12.40
N GLY A 16 -52.94 -32.91 -12.10
CA GLY A 16 -53.91 -32.51 -11.07
C GLY A 16 -54.12 -31.01 -11.02
N THR A 17 -55.06 -30.53 -11.82
CA THR A 17 -55.70 -29.21 -11.84
C THR A 17 -56.48 -28.92 -10.58
N ALA A 18 -56.40 -27.71 -10.03
CA ALA A 18 -57.53 -26.97 -9.45
C ALA A 18 -57.19 -25.51 -9.12
N THR A 19 -57.73 -24.56 -9.83
CA THR A 19 -58.07 -23.19 -9.41
C THR A 19 -59.57 -23.22 -9.06
N PRO A 20 -60.21 -22.31 -8.31
CA PRO A 20 -59.98 -20.86 -8.16
C PRO A 20 -60.22 -20.29 -6.72
N GLY A 21 -59.87 -19.04 -6.50
CA GLY A 21 -60.33 -18.32 -5.29
C GLY A 21 -59.82 -16.88 -5.28
N THR A 22 -60.57 -16.01 -5.94
CA THR A 22 -60.50 -14.53 -5.85
C THR A 22 -60.79 -14.03 -4.46
N ALA A 23 -59.94 -13.15 -3.93
CA ALA A 23 -60.32 -12.11 -2.98
C ALA A 23 -59.26 -11.01 -2.93
N THR A 24 -59.50 -9.88 -3.54
CA THR A 24 -58.91 -8.57 -3.22
C THR A 24 -59.71 -7.97 -2.09
N PRO A 25 -59.12 -7.39 -1.08
CA PRO A 25 -59.17 -5.92 -0.95
C PRO A 25 -57.96 -5.27 -0.24
N GLY A 26 -57.81 -3.99 -0.47
CA GLY A 26 -57.21 -3.07 0.47
C GLY A 26 -55.82 -2.55 0.12
N SER A 27 -55.81 -1.58 -0.74
CA SER A 27 -54.79 -0.55 -0.89
C SER A 27 -54.51 0.12 0.46
N ALA A 28 -53.25 0.01 0.93
CA ALA A 28 -52.68 1.00 1.82
C ALA A 28 -51.19 1.12 1.42
N ALA A 29 -50.85 2.22 0.77
CA ALA A 29 -49.49 2.61 0.50
C ALA A 29 -48.79 2.95 1.84
N PRO A 30 -47.65 2.36 2.15
CA PRO A 30 -46.77 2.89 3.19
C PRO A 30 -46.05 4.11 2.62
N GLY A 31 -46.12 5.21 3.36
CA GLY A 31 -45.50 6.47 3.03
C GLY A 31 -43.99 6.31 2.73
N SER A 32 -43.56 6.98 1.69
CA SER A 32 -42.18 7.24 1.38
C SER A 32 -41.53 8.02 2.53
N ALA A 33 -40.93 7.31 3.46
CA ALA A 33 -39.96 7.94 4.34
C ALA A 33 -38.72 8.27 3.46
N THR A 34 -38.60 9.50 3.08
CA THR A 34 -37.37 10.09 2.58
C THR A 34 -36.27 9.80 3.63
N PRO A 35 -35.17 9.14 3.28
CA PRO A 35 -34.05 9.07 4.21
C PRO A 35 -33.60 10.51 4.44
N GLY A 36 -33.71 10.95 5.71
CA GLY A 36 -33.20 12.25 6.10
C GLY A 36 -31.75 12.34 5.67
N SER A 37 -31.43 13.37 4.91
CA SER A 37 -30.07 13.85 4.70
C SER A 37 -29.54 14.30 6.07
N GLY A 38 -29.10 13.33 6.87
CA GLY A 38 -28.19 13.63 7.96
C GLY A 38 -26.96 14.17 7.27
N THR A 39 -26.66 15.44 7.45
CA THR A 39 -25.34 16.00 7.22
C THR A 39 -24.38 15.19 8.07
N ALA A 40 -23.75 14.16 7.47
CA ALA A 40 -22.53 13.61 8.02
C ALA A 40 -21.58 14.83 8.14
N GLY A 41 -21.30 15.23 9.37
CA GLY A 41 -20.29 16.25 9.61
C GLY A 41 -19.06 15.82 8.81
N ASP A 42 -18.46 16.75 8.14
CA ASP A 42 -17.23 16.50 7.36
C ASP A 42 -16.14 16.16 8.40
N ASP A 43 -16.00 14.85 8.70
CA ASP A 43 -14.99 14.32 9.64
C ASP A 43 -13.58 14.34 9.04
N ARG A 44 -13.40 15.05 7.92
CA ARG A 44 -12.11 15.19 7.26
C ARG A 44 -11.13 15.98 8.11
N LEU A 45 -9.90 15.52 8.11
CA LEU A 45 -8.81 16.24 8.74
C LEU A 45 -8.54 17.56 8.00
N THR A 46 -8.05 18.54 8.73
CA THR A 46 -7.66 19.86 8.18
C THR A 46 -6.27 20.25 8.63
N GLY A 47 -5.68 21.23 7.97
CA GLY A 47 -4.38 21.78 8.35
C GLY A 47 -3.25 20.74 8.34
N ALA A 48 -2.44 20.74 9.39
CA ALA A 48 -1.25 19.87 9.48
C ALA A 48 -1.61 18.38 9.50
N ALA A 49 -2.71 17.98 10.15
CA ALA A 49 -3.12 16.59 10.20
C ALA A 49 -3.53 16.06 8.81
N ALA A 50 -4.22 16.86 8.00
CA ALA A 50 -4.52 16.51 6.60
C ALA A 50 -3.24 16.38 5.77
N ALA A 51 -2.29 17.30 5.96
CA ALA A 51 -1.01 17.23 5.27
C ALA A 51 -0.22 15.95 5.64
N ALA A 52 -0.24 15.55 6.91
CA ALA A 52 0.36 14.29 7.36
C ALA A 52 -0.32 13.07 6.74
N ALA A 53 -1.66 13.06 6.67
CA ALA A 53 -2.42 11.99 6.03
C ALA A 53 -2.08 11.88 4.54
N ILE A 54 -1.98 13.00 3.83
CA ILE A 54 -1.56 13.03 2.42
C ILE A 54 -0.14 12.49 2.27
N ALA A 55 0.80 12.93 3.11
CA ALA A 55 2.20 12.52 3.01
C ALA A 55 2.39 11.01 3.19
N LEU A 56 1.75 10.41 4.19
CA LEU A 56 1.79 8.96 4.40
C LEU A 56 0.97 8.20 3.35
N GLY A 57 -0.16 8.76 2.91
CA GLY A 57 -0.97 8.21 1.83
C GLY A 57 -0.22 8.15 0.51
N ASP A 58 0.53 9.20 0.19
CA ASP A 58 1.37 9.25 -1.01
C ASP A 58 2.52 8.22 -0.95
N ASP A 59 3.15 8.03 0.20
CA ASP A 59 4.16 6.98 0.37
C ASP A 59 3.60 5.61 0.02
N ALA A 60 2.44 5.28 0.57
CA ALA A 60 1.79 3.99 0.37
C ALA A 60 1.29 3.83 -1.07
N LEU A 61 0.67 4.87 -1.66
CA LEU A 61 0.17 4.88 -3.03
C LEU A 61 1.30 4.65 -4.04
N VAL A 62 2.37 5.42 -3.93
CA VAL A 62 3.51 5.35 -4.85
C VAL A 62 4.19 3.99 -4.77
N LEU A 63 4.42 3.49 -3.54
CA LEU A 63 5.05 2.17 -3.37
C LEU A 63 4.15 1.04 -3.87
N SER A 64 2.82 1.14 -3.68
CA SER A 64 1.90 0.14 -4.20
C SER A 64 1.97 0.02 -5.72
N HIS A 65 2.04 1.15 -6.42
CA HIS A 65 2.22 1.16 -7.89
C HIS A 65 3.56 0.56 -8.32
N ARG A 66 4.66 0.91 -7.63
CA ARG A 66 5.97 0.29 -7.91
C ARG A 66 5.95 -1.23 -7.74
N LEU A 67 5.26 -1.73 -6.72
CA LEU A 67 5.14 -3.18 -6.53
C LEU A 67 4.19 -3.81 -7.56
N GLY A 68 3.14 -3.11 -7.96
CA GLY A 68 2.24 -3.54 -9.04
C GLY A 68 2.94 -3.76 -10.38
N GLU A 69 4.03 -3.03 -10.67
CA GLU A 69 4.86 -3.24 -11.87
C GLU A 69 5.49 -4.65 -11.94
N TRP A 70 5.53 -5.41 -10.82
CA TRP A 70 6.02 -6.78 -10.80
C TRP A 70 5.02 -7.80 -11.34
N ALA A 71 3.75 -7.45 -11.50
CA ALA A 71 2.72 -8.36 -11.96
C ALA A 71 3.11 -9.05 -13.29
N GLY A 72 3.30 -10.36 -13.25
CA GLY A 72 3.77 -11.17 -14.37
C GLY A 72 5.28 -11.09 -14.66
N HIS A 73 6.08 -10.44 -13.81
CA HIS A 73 7.53 -10.25 -14.01
C HIS A 73 8.38 -10.76 -12.84
N ALA A 74 7.78 -11.19 -11.74
CA ALA A 74 8.51 -11.69 -10.58
C ALA A 74 9.28 -13.00 -10.90
N PRO A 75 10.37 -13.28 -10.16
CA PRO A 75 11.24 -14.42 -10.48
C PRO A 75 10.54 -15.78 -10.35
N VAL A 76 9.51 -15.89 -9.52
CA VAL A 76 8.67 -17.08 -9.33
C VAL A 76 7.24 -16.65 -9.03
N LEU A 77 6.27 -17.54 -9.28
CA LEU A 77 4.83 -17.24 -9.13
C LEU A 77 4.46 -16.82 -7.70
N GLU A 78 5.08 -17.44 -6.71
CA GLU A 78 4.83 -17.16 -5.30
C GLU A 78 5.20 -15.72 -4.95
N GLU A 79 6.27 -15.19 -5.55
CA GLU A 79 6.69 -13.80 -5.34
C GLU A 79 5.84 -12.80 -6.12
N ASP A 80 5.34 -13.19 -7.27
CA ASP A 80 4.37 -12.39 -8.01
C ASP A 80 3.11 -12.15 -7.17
N VAL A 81 2.59 -13.21 -6.56
CA VAL A 81 1.43 -13.14 -5.65
C VAL A 81 1.77 -12.38 -4.36
N ALA A 82 2.95 -12.59 -3.77
CA ALA A 82 3.36 -11.92 -2.54
C ALA A 82 3.49 -10.41 -2.74
N LEU A 83 4.19 -9.97 -3.80
CA LEU A 83 4.35 -8.55 -4.11
C LEU A 83 3.02 -7.88 -4.48
N ALA A 84 2.14 -8.59 -5.20
CA ALA A 84 0.79 -8.09 -5.50
C ALA A 84 -0.05 -7.90 -4.24
N ASN A 85 0.01 -8.83 -3.27
CA ASN A 85 -0.68 -8.69 -1.99
C ASN A 85 -0.15 -7.51 -1.16
N ILE A 86 1.18 -7.36 -1.09
CA ILE A 86 1.81 -6.20 -0.42
C ILE A 86 1.36 -4.89 -1.09
N ALA A 87 1.31 -4.86 -2.43
CA ALA A 87 0.82 -3.71 -3.17
C ALA A 87 -0.64 -3.37 -2.83
N LEU A 88 -1.52 -4.37 -2.72
CA LEU A 88 -2.93 -4.20 -2.37
C LEU A 88 -3.12 -3.71 -0.92
N ASP A 89 -2.34 -4.21 0.03
CA ASP A 89 -2.35 -3.74 1.42
C ASP A 89 -1.95 -2.25 1.49
N LEU A 90 -0.86 -1.88 0.79
CA LEU A 90 -0.42 -0.50 0.70
C LEU A 90 -1.46 0.40 0.02
N LEU A 91 -2.11 -0.06 -1.05
CA LEU A 91 -3.20 0.67 -1.71
C LEU A 91 -4.37 0.90 -0.75
N GLY A 92 -4.74 -0.10 0.05
CA GLY A 92 -5.77 0.02 1.08
C GLY A 92 -5.42 1.05 2.16
N GLN A 93 -4.15 1.09 2.58
CA GLN A 93 -3.63 2.10 3.52
C GLN A 93 -3.64 3.49 2.89
N ALA A 94 -3.18 3.63 1.63
CA ALA A 94 -3.20 4.87 0.89
C ALA A 94 -4.61 5.44 0.77
N ARG A 95 -5.56 4.61 0.34
CA ARG A 95 -6.96 4.97 0.23
C ARG A 95 -7.52 5.51 1.55
N THR A 96 -7.29 4.79 2.65
CA THR A 96 -7.76 5.21 3.97
C THR A 96 -7.17 6.54 4.40
N LEU A 97 -5.86 6.74 4.19
CA LEU A 97 -5.15 7.98 4.56
C LEU A 97 -5.62 9.18 3.72
N LEU A 98 -5.73 9.01 2.40
CA LEU A 98 -6.16 10.07 1.50
C LEU A 98 -7.61 10.46 1.76
N SER A 99 -8.50 9.49 2.03
CA SER A 99 -9.90 9.76 2.39
C SER A 99 -10.06 10.60 3.67
N LEU A 100 -9.10 10.52 4.61
CA LEU A 100 -9.09 11.40 5.78
C LEU A 100 -8.85 12.88 5.41
N ALA A 101 -8.19 13.15 4.30
CA ALA A 101 -7.80 14.52 3.90
C ALA A 101 -8.69 15.10 2.78
N GLY A 102 -9.30 14.26 1.95
CA GLY A 102 -10.06 14.74 0.80
C GLY A 102 -10.76 13.63 0.02
N ASP A 103 -11.06 13.91 -1.23
CA ASP A 103 -11.47 12.90 -2.18
C ASP A 103 -10.26 12.08 -2.61
N GLU A 104 -10.30 10.77 -2.38
CA GLU A 104 -9.16 9.89 -2.59
C GLU A 104 -8.73 9.80 -4.06
N ASP A 105 -9.71 9.84 -4.97
CA ASP A 105 -9.45 9.75 -6.41
C ASP A 105 -8.90 11.09 -6.95
N GLU A 106 -9.43 12.22 -6.50
CA GLU A 106 -8.87 13.54 -6.83
C GLU A 106 -7.41 13.63 -6.34
N LEU A 107 -7.15 13.20 -5.11
CA LEU A 107 -5.81 13.22 -4.53
C LEU A 107 -4.85 12.26 -5.21
N ALA A 108 -5.30 11.10 -5.70
CA ALA A 108 -4.46 10.15 -6.41
C ALA A 108 -4.23 10.56 -7.88
N TYR A 109 -5.28 10.93 -8.60
CA TYR A 109 -5.24 10.97 -10.07
C TYR A 109 -5.24 12.37 -10.70
N LEU A 110 -5.59 13.42 -9.94
CA LEU A 110 -5.71 14.76 -10.52
C LEU A 110 -4.61 15.75 -10.08
N ARG A 111 -3.81 15.39 -9.07
CA ARG A 111 -2.67 16.23 -8.64
C ARG A 111 -1.51 16.15 -9.63
N GLU A 112 -0.77 17.24 -9.73
CA GLU A 112 0.48 17.30 -10.47
C GLU A 112 1.66 16.74 -9.64
N GLU A 113 2.77 16.42 -10.27
CA GLU A 113 3.95 15.84 -9.63
C GLU A 113 4.38 16.59 -8.35
N ARG A 114 4.40 17.93 -8.41
CA ARG A 114 4.83 18.78 -7.30
C ARG A 114 3.85 18.87 -6.13
N ASP A 115 2.64 18.34 -6.30
CA ASP A 115 1.63 18.29 -5.25
C ASP A 115 1.75 17.04 -4.39
N PHE A 116 2.47 16.03 -4.86
CA PHE A 116 2.77 14.82 -4.10
C PHE A 116 3.77 15.07 -2.98
N ARG A 117 3.65 14.30 -1.90
CA ARG A 117 4.44 14.43 -0.67
C ARG A 117 5.11 13.13 -0.24
N ASN A 118 5.21 12.15 -1.14
CA ASN A 118 5.93 10.91 -0.86
C ASN A 118 7.44 11.14 -0.72
N ILE A 119 8.09 10.30 0.06
CA ILE A 119 9.55 10.27 0.14
C ILE A 119 10.16 9.71 -1.15
N GLN A 120 11.38 10.15 -1.48
CA GLN A 120 12.07 9.71 -2.69
C GLN A 120 12.42 8.21 -2.72
N LEU A 121 12.49 7.55 -1.56
CA LEU A 121 12.76 6.11 -1.48
C LEU A 121 11.70 5.29 -2.21
N VAL A 122 10.41 5.61 -2.03
CA VAL A 122 9.29 4.80 -2.56
C VAL A 122 9.08 4.99 -4.06
N GLU A 123 9.58 6.08 -4.64
CA GLU A 123 9.44 6.37 -6.07
C GLU A 123 10.57 5.77 -6.94
N GLN A 124 11.61 5.21 -6.32
CA GLN A 124 12.73 4.63 -7.06
C GLN A 124 12.25 3.46 -7.94
N PRO A 125 12.81 3.31 -9.15
CA PRO A 125 12.49 2.19 -10.03
C PRO A 125 12.73 0.84 -9.33
N ASN A 126 12.02 -0.19 -9.77
CA ASN A 126 12.16 -1.52 -9.19
C ASN A 126 13.57 -2.12 -9.36
N GLY A 127 14.28 -1.77 -10.46
CA GLY A 127 15.55 -2.41 -10.75
C GLY A 127 15.41 -3.92 -10.92
N ASP A 128 16.31 -4.68 -10.32
CA ASP A 128 16.14 -6.12 -10.18
C ASP A 128 15.39 -6.48 -8.87
N PHE A 129 15.09 -7.76 -8.70
CA PHE A 129 14.38 -8.24 -7.52
C PHE A 129 15.10 -7.90 -6.20
N ALA A 130 16.41 -8.00 -6.18
CA ALA A 130 17.21 -7.68 -4.99
C ALA A 130 17.12 -6.18 -4.64
N HIS A 131 17.10 -5.29 -5.65
CA HIS A 131 16.89 -3.86 -5.45
C HIS A 131 15.49 -3.56 -4.87
N THR A 132 14.46 -4.22 -5.39
CA THR A 132 13.09 -4.09 -4.84
C THR A 132 13.04 -4.60 -3.39
N ILE A 133 13.66 -5.73 -3.07
CA ILE A 133 13.73 -6.25 -1.70
C ILE A 133 14.47 -5.29 -0.76
N ALA A 134 15.55 -4.66 -1.21
CA ALA A 134 16.27 -3.65 -0.43
C ALA A 134 15.36 -2.44 -0.10
N ARG A 135 14.58 -1.95 -1.07
CA ARG A 135 13.59 -0.89 -0.84
C ARG A 135 12.53 -1.31 0.17
N GLN A 136 11.99 -2.52 0.01
CA GLN A 136 10.99 -3.08 0.92
C GLN A 136 11.54 -3.25 2.34
N LEU A 137 12.76 -3.74 2.51
CA LEU A 137 13.40 -3.87 3.81
C LEU A 137 13.49 -2.53 4.52
N TYR A 138 13.97 -1.49 3.84
CA TYR A 138 14.11 -0.16 4.43
C TYR A 138 12.77 0.47 4.79
N PHE A 139 11.82 0.43 3.86
CA PHE A 139 10.52 1.07 4.05
C PHE A 139 9.66 0.33 5.07
N SER A 140 9.50 -1.00 4.95
CA SER A 140 8.62 -1.76 5.85
C SER A 140 9.13 -1.80 7.29
N THR A 141 10.46 -1.82 7.51
CA THR A 141 11.04 -1.71 8.85
C THR A 141 10.70 -0.37 9.50
N TRP A 142 10.77 0.73 8.76
CA TRP A 142 10.36 2.05 9.24
C TRP A 142 8.84 2.12 9.45
N GLN A 143 8.07 1.62 8.50
CA GLN A 143 6.62 1.66 8.54
C GLN A 143 6.06 0.90 9.75
N GLU A 144 6.63 -0.28 10.08
CA GLU A 144 6.26 -1.04 11.27
C GLU A 144 6.49 -0.23 12.56
N LEU A 145 7.67 0.37 12.70
CA LEU A 145 7.99 1.21 13.85
C LEU A 145 7.05 2.41 13.97
N LEU A 146 6.74 3.06 12.86
CA LEU A 146 5.82 4.20 12.83
C LEU A 146 4.40 3.77 13.22
N HIS A 147 3.89 2.70 12.63
CA HIS A 147 2.54 2.20 12.92
C HIS A 147 2.41 1.74 14.37
N ASP A 148 3.44 1.11 14.95
CA ASP A 148 3.46 0.77 16.37
C ASP A 148 3.30 2.01 17.27
N ARG A 149 3.91 3.13 16.91
CA ARG A 149 3.78 4.38 17.67
C ARG A 149 2.41 5.01 17.45
N LEU A 150 1.94 5.10 16.21
CA LEU A 150 0.64 5.68 15.87
C LEU A 150 -0.53 4.88 16.48
N ALA A 151 -0.42 3.54 16.51
CA ALA A 151 -1.46 2.68 17.06
C ALA A 151 -1.71 2.88 18.56
N ARG A 152 -0.73 3.42 19.31
CA ARG A 152 -0.88 3.73 20.73
C ARG A 152 -1.80 4.93 20.97
N GLY A 153 -1.82 5.90 20.02
CA GLY A 153 -2.65 7.08 20.13
C GLY A 153 -2.32 7.94 21.35
N ASP A 154 -1.05 7.94 21.79
CA ASP A 154 -0.61 8.52 23.06
C ASP A 154 -0.74 10.05 23.11
N VAL A 155 -0.86 10.70 21.93
CA VAL A 155 -1.02 12.15 21.80
C VAL A 155 -2.21 12.48 20.91
N PRO A 156 -2.90 13.62 21.14
CA PRO A 156 -4.09 14.00 20.39
C PRO A 156 -3.89 14.04 18.86
N GLU A 157 -2.73 14.49 18.41
CA GLU A 157 -2.38 14.63 17.00
C GLU A 157 -2.28 13.26 16.29
N SER A 158 -1.88 12.21 17.01
CA SER A 158 -1.79 10.85 16.44
C SER A 158 -3.12 10.09 16.47
N ALA A 159 -4.10 10.55 17.26
CA ALA A 159 -5.37 9.87 17.45
C ALA A 159 -6.12 9.57 16.14
N PRO A 160 -6.17 10.46 15.12
CA PRO A 160 -6.83 10.18 13.85
C PRO A 160 -6.20 9.02 13.06
N PHE A 161 -4.91 8.75 13.26
CA PHE A 161 -4.17 7.70 12.55
C PHE A 161 -4.20 6.36 13.29
N ALA A 162 -4.52 6.35 14.58
CA ALA A 162 -4.46 5.16 15.43
C ALA A 162 -5.32 3.98 14.93
N PRO A 163 -6.57 4.16 14.47
CA PRO A 163 -7.38 3.04 13.98
C PRO A 163 -6.77 2.37 12.74
N LEU A 164 -6.26 3.16 11.79
CA LEU A 164 -5.57 2.65 10.62
C LEU A 164 -4.29 1.91 11.04
N ALA A 165 -3.46 2.54 11.87
CA ALA A 165 -2.19 1.98 12.31
C ALA A 165 -2.39 0.66 13.05
N ALA A 166 -3.39 0.55 13.92
CA ALA A 166 -3.73 -0.67 14.65
C ALA A 166 -4.15 -1.83 13.72
N LYS A 167 -4.82 -1.50 12.59
CA LYS A 167 -5.15 -2.48 11.55
C LYS A 167 -3.90 -2.87 10.76
N ALA A 168 -3.16 -1.90 10.27
CA ALA A 168 -2.04 -2.07 9.34
C ALA A 168 -0.81 -2.74 9.99
N VAL A 169 -0.65 -2.66 11.30
CA VAL A 169 0.52 -3.20 12.02
C VAL A 169 0.81 -4.66 11.68
N LYS A 170 -0.23 -5.49 11.49
CA LYS A 170 -0.06 -6.91 11.14
C LYS A 170 0.33 -7.11 9.68
N GLU A 171 -0.24 -6.30 8.79
CA GLU A 171 0.08 -6.29 7.35
C GLU A 171 1.55 -5.89 7.18
N VAL A 172 1.94 -4.79 7.81
CA VAL A 172 3.31 -4.26 7.75
C VAL A 172 4.34 -5.20 8.37
N ALA A 173 4.00 -5.88 9.46
CA ALA A 173 4.85 -6.93 10.04
C ALA A 173 5.13 -8.06 9.03
N TYR A 174 4.13 -8.46 8.24
CA TYR A 174 4.32 -9.40 7.13
C TYR A 174 5.21 -8.82 6.04
N HIS A 175 5.00 -7.57 5.62
CA HIS A 175 5.84 -6.91 4.60
C HIS A 175 7.32 -6.89 5.02
N ARG A 176 7.58 -6.55 6.28
CA ARG A 176 8.93 -6.57 6.85
C ARG A 176 9.51 -7.98 6.90
N ASP A 177 8.76 -8.95 7.41
CA ASP A 177 9.23 -10.34 7.48
C ASP A 177 9.54 -10.90 6.10
N HIS A 178 8.70 -10.65 5.10
CA HIS A 178 8.94 -11.02 3.70
C HIS A 178 10.27 -10.42 3.19
N ALA A 179 10.47 -9.11 3.37
CA ALA A 179 11.69 -8.44 2.92
C ALA A 179 12.94 -8.94 3.68
N GLU A 180 12.83 -9.20 4.99
CA GLU A 180 13.91 -9.78 5.81
C GLU A 180 14.30 -11.17 5.31
N GLN A 181 13.33 -12.07 5.11
CA GLN A 181 13.57 -13.44 4.66
C GLN A 181 14.26 -13.45 3.28
N TRP A 182 13.84 -12.59 2.36
CA TRP A 182 14.51 -12.48 1.07
C TRP A 182 15.89 -11.86 1.16
N THR A 183 16.10 -10.88 2.03
CA THR A 183 17.43 -10.32 2.29
C THR A 183 18.38 -11.40 2.77
N LEU A 184 17.96 -12.26 3.71
CA LEU A 184 18.74 -13.40 4.20
C LEU A 184 19.06 -14.38 3.08
N ARG A 185 18.05 -14.80 2.30
CA ARG A 185 18.23 -15.75 1.20
C ARG A 185 19.17 -15.24 0.11
N LEU A 186 19.04 -13.96 -0.25
CA LEU A 186 19.89 -13.35 -1.28
C LEU A 186 21.33 -13.13 -0.78
N GLY A 187 21.49 -12.73 0.48
CA GLY A 187 22.80 -12.48 1.08
C GLY A 187 23.60 -13.75 1.33
N ASP A 188 22.94 -14.83 1.79
CA ASP A 188 23.57 -16.13 2.07
C ASP A 188 23.51 -17.12 0.88
N GLY A 189 23.02 -16.67 -0.26
CA GLY A 189 22.85 -17.48 -1.45
C GLY A 189 24.13 -17.62 -2.28
N THR A 190 24.05 -17.24 -3.55
CA THR A 190 25.18 -17.22 -4.46
C THR A 190 25.99 -15.92 -4.36
N ALA A 191 27.22 -15.91 -4.87
CA ALA A 191 28.01 -14.67 -4.97
C ALA A 191 27.26 -13.59 -5.77
N GLU A 192 26.58 -13.98 -6.85
CA GLU A 192 25.75 -13.09 -7.69
C GLU A 192 24.58 -12.49 -6.91
N SER A 193 23.79 -13.29 -6.18
CA SER A 193 22.66 -12.79 -5.42
C SER A 193 23.09 -11.85 -4.29
N ARG A 194 24.19 -12.18 -3.61
CA ARG A 194 24.80 -11.33 -2.58
C ARG A 194 25.24 -9.98 -3.15
N GLU A 195 25.94 -9.99 -4.28
CA GLU A 195 26.40 -8.76 -4.92
C GLU A 195 25.23 -7.88 -5.36
N ARG A 196 24.18 -8.47 -5.94
CA ARG A 196 22.97 -7.73 -6.33
C ARG A 196 22.28 -7.13 -5.11
N MET A 197 22.13 -7.90 -4.03
CA MET A 197 21.50 -7.42 -2.81
C MET A 197 22.29 -6.25 -2.19
N GLN A 198 23.62 -6.39 -2.08
CA GLN A 198 24.47 -5.31 -1.57
C GLN A 198 24.37 -4.06 -2.45
N ARG A 199 24.41 -4.19 -3.78
CA ARG A 199 24.24 -3.05 -4.69
C ARG A 199 22.90 -2.36 -4.52
N GLY A 200 21.80 -3.11 -4.31
CA GLY A 200 20.48 -2.56 -4.06
C GLY A 200 20.44 -1.75 -2.76
N LEU A 201 21.03 -2.31 -1.70
CA LEU A 201 21.14 -1.63 -0.40
C LEU A 201 21.95 -0.33 -0.53
N ASP A 202 23.11 -0.38 -1.15
CA ASP A 202 24.02 0.76 -1.33
C ASP A 202 23.37 1.88 -2.16
N ALA A 203 22.68 1.52 -3.25
CA ALA A 203 22.03 2.46 -4.15
C ALA A 203 20.88 3.21 -3.47
N LEU A 204 20.11 2.54 -2.62
CA LEU A 204 18.94 3.09 -1.95
C LEU A 204 19.26 3.77 -0.63
N TRP A 205 20.43 3.53 -0.03
CA TRP A 205 20.82 4.05 1.27
C TRP A 205 20.67 5.56 1.40
N ARG A 206 21.07 6.28 0.37
CA ARG A 206 21.01 7.74 0.30
C ARG A 206 19.59 8.32 0.45
N PHE A 207 18.55 7.56 0.15
CA PHE A 207 17.15 7.99 0.25
C PHE A 207 16.53 7.71 1.62
N THR A 208 17.19 6.93 2.48
CA THR A 208 16.63 6.51 3.78
C THR A 208 16.54 7.64 4.80
N GLY A 209 17.28 8.71 4.62
CA GLY A 209 17.23 9.85 5.56
C GLY A 209 15.90 10.60 5.57
N GLU A 210 15.12 10.53 4.48
CA GLU A 210 13.77 11.14 4.43
C GLU A 210 12.75 10.42 5.33
N LEU A 211 12.96 9.15 5.65
CA LEU A 211 12.13 8.39 6.58
C LEU A 211 12.02 9.04 7.96
N PHE A 212 13.03 9.80 8.36
CA PHE A 212 13.19 10.38 9.68
C PHE A 212 12.97 11.91 9.71
N GLN A 213 12.50 12.48 8.58
CA GLN A 213 12.13 13.89 8.54
C GLN A 213 10.84 14.15 9.33
N PRO A 214 10.72 15.28 10.02
CA PRO A 214 9.49 15.66 10.69
C PRO A 214 8.32 15.72 9.70
N VAL A 215 7.15 15.24 10.17
CA VAL A 215 5.87 15.37 9.47
C VAL A 215 4.91 16.07 10.41
N ASP A 216 4.65 17.33 10.11
CA ASP A 216 3.79 18.18 10.93
C ASP A 216 2.37 17.59 10.98
N GLY A 217 1.78 17.56 12.18
CA GLY A 217 0.43 17.05 12.41
C GLY A 217 0.32 15.54 12.56
N LEU A 218 1.44 14.80 12.49
CA LEU A 218 1.46 13.35 12.67
C LEU A 218 1.36 12.91 14.14
N GLY A 219 1.84 13.76 15.08
CA GLY A 219 1.89 13.45 16.51
C GLY A 219 2.99 12.46 16.91
N VAL A 220 3.78 12.00 15.97
CA VAL A 220 4.99 11.17 16.18
C VAL A 220 6.15 11.86 15.49
N ASP A 221 7.26 12.04 16.21
CA ASP A 221 8.51 12.47 15.60
C ASP A 221 9.23 11.28 14.97
N PRO A 222 9.30 11.18 13.62
CA PRO A 222 9.95 10.07 12.95
C PRO A 222 11.43 9.94 13.29
N SER A 223 12.11 11.03 13.67
CA SER A 223 13.52 10.99 14.05
C SER A 223 13.77 10.12 15.28
N SER A 224 12.78 9.97 16.16
CA SER A 224 12.84 9.10 17.33
C SER A 224 12.90 7.61 16.99
N LEU A 225 12.57 7.24 15.76
CA LEU A 225 12.57 5.84 15.27
C LEU A 225 13.93 5.43 14.66
N GLU A 226 14.81 6.40 14.39
CA GLU A 226 16.02 6.19 13.61
C GLU A 226 16.99 5.19 14.24
N ALA A 227 17.21 5.27 15.56
CA ALA A 227 18.11 4.38 16.27
C ALA A 227 17.62 2.91 16.24
N ASP A 228 16.32 2.71 16.49
CA ASP A 228 15.71 1.37 16.45
C ASP A 228 15.72 0.79 15.03
N TRP A 229 15.45 1.65 14.02
CA TRP A 229 15.51 1.26 12.62
C TRP A 229 16.92 0.82 12.22
N LEU A 230 17.94 1.63 12.54
CA LEU A 230 19.33 1.28 12.25
C LEU A 230 19.74 -0.03 12.91
N ALA A 231 19.37 -0.24 14.17
CA ALA A 231 19.67 -1.48 14.89
C ALA A 231 19.01 -2.71 14.22
N ARG A 232 17.74 -2.58 13.79
CA ARG A 232 17.04 -3.66 13.08
C ARG A 232 17.66 -3.96 11.72
N ILE A 233 17.95 -2.93 10.92
CA ILE A 233 18.61 -3.10 9.61
C ILE A 233 19.98 -3.75 9.79
N ALA A 234 20.81 -3.27 10.71
CA ALA A 234 22.13 -3.84 10.97
C ALA A 234 22.07 -5.32 11.37
N ALA A 235 21.12 -5.69 12.23
CA ALA A 235 20.92 -7.08 12.64
C ALA A 235 20.51 -8.01 11.49
N VAL A 236 19.66 -7.54 10.58
CA VAL A 236 19.27 -8.31 9.37
C VAL A 236 20.47 -8.48 8.45
N LEU A 237 21.21 -7.41 8.17
CA LEU A 237 22.35 -7.44 7.26
C LEU A 237 23.49 -8.31 7.80
N ASP A 238 23.79 -8.27 9.10
CA ASP A 238 24.76 -9.15 9.75
C ASP A 238 24.41 -10.63 9.55
N ARG A 239 23.15 -11.01 9.82
CA ARG A 239 22.64 -12.37 9.57
C ARG A 239 22.70 -12.78 8.11
N ALA A 240 22.50 -11.81 7.20
CA ALA A 240 22.56 -12.02 5.75
C ALA A 240 23.99 -12.01 5.18
N THR A 241 25.01 -11.84 6.01
CA THR A 241 26.43 -11.69 5.58
C THR A 241 26.65 -10.49 4.64
N LEU A 242 25.84 -9.45 4.81
CA LEU A 242 25.88 -8.20 4.05
C LEU A 242 26.43 -7.07 4.94
N SER A 243 26.92 -6.02 4.31
CA SER A 243 27.45 -4.85 5.01
C SER A 243 26.40 -3.75 5.12
N VAL A 244 26.38 -3.05 6.24
CA VAL A 244 25.63 -1.79 6.34
C VAL A 244 26.26 -0.79 5.39
N PRO A 245 25.49 -0.17 4.47
CA PRO A 245 26.04 0.79 3.53
C PRO A 245 26.72 1.96 4.22
N GLU A 246 27.81 2.43 3.65
CA GLU A 246 28.53 3.62 4.10
C GLU A 246 28.06 4.87 3.36
N GLY A 247 28.21 6.02 3.98
CA GLY A 247 27.94 7.31 3.36
C GLY A 247 26.69 8.02 3.89
N PRO A 248 26.41 9.23 3.37
CA PRO A 248 25.33 10.04 3.87
C PRO A 248 23.97 9.45 3.47
N ARG A 249 23.05 9.40 4.43
CA ARG A 249 21.64 9.03 4.20
C ARG A 249 20.79 10.24 3.76
N ARG A 250 21.40 11.17 3.07
CA ARG A 250 20.76 12.36 2.53
C ARG A 250 21.34 12.66 1.17
N ASN A 251 20.48 12.96 0.22
CA ASN A 251 20.89 13.56 -1.04
C ASN A 251 21.32 15.00 -0.79
N GLY A 252 22.56 15.24 -0.43
CA GLY A 252 23.23 16.53 -0.32
C GLY A 252 22.33 17.76 -0.10
N TRP A 253 22.01 18.47 -1.16
CA TRP A 253 21.17 19.66 -1.20
C TRP A 253 19.65 19.39 -1.25
N THR A 254 19.22 18.13 -1.33
CA THR A 254 17.82 17.71 -1.49
C THR A 254 17.25 16.95 -0.28
N ALA A 255 17.83 17.12 0.91
CA ALA A 255 17.30 16.49 2.13
C ALA A 255 15.85 16.91 2.38
N GLY A 256 14.93 15.94 2.48
CA GLY A 256 13.50 16.19 2.66
C GLY A 256 12.78 16.61 1.37
N ALA A 257 13.40 16.43 0.21
CA ALA A 257 12.92 16.94 -1.06
C ALA A 257 11.55 16.37 -1.47
N GLY A 258 11.30 15.07 -1.28
CA GLY A 258 10.02 14.44 -1.60
C GLY A 258 8.87 15.05 -0.81
N ARG A 259 9.02 15.24 0.50
CA ARG A 259 8.04 15.93 1.35
C ARG A 259 7.76 17.38 0.94
N GLN A 260 8.65 17.99 0.15
CA GLN A 260 8.52 19.35 -0.38
C GLN A 260 8.06 19.37 -1.86
N GLY A 261 7.69 18.24 -2.44
CA GLY A 261 7.28 18.12 -3.84
C GLY A 261 8.45 18.17 -4.83
N LEU A 262 9.65 17.79 -4.38
CA LEU A 262 10.82 17.64 -5.25
C LEU A 262 11.13 16.16 -5.42
N HIS A 263 10.78 15.64 -6.57
CA HIS A 263 10.85 14.22 -6.87
C HIS A 263 12.00 13.88 -7.80
N THR A 264 12.33 12.59 -7.90
CA THR A 264 13.32 12.08 -8.86
C THR A 264 12.66 11.88 -10.22
N GLU A 265 13.44 11.93 -11.30
CA GLU A 265 12.92 11.77 -12.68
C GLU A 265 12.02 10.54 -12.88
N PRO A 266 12.30 9.36 -12.30
CA PRO A 266 11.43 8.19 -12.45
C PRO A 266 10.01 8.37 -11.94
N PHE A 267 9.78 9.29 -10.99
CA PHE A 267 8.44 9.52 -10.44
C PHE A 267 7.48 10.10 -11.47
N GLY A 268 7.88 11.11 -12.23
CA GLY A 268 7.03 11.73 -13.24
C GLY A 268 6.55 10.74 -14.31
N ARG A 269 7.40 9.76 -14.69
CA ARG A 269 7.02 8.70 -15.63
C ARG A 269 5.97 7.77 -15.05
N MET A 270 6.21 7.27 -13.82
CA MET A 270 5.26 6.42 -13.13
C MET A 270 3.92 7.13 -12.90
N LEU A 271 3.95 8.40 -12.49
CA LEU A 271 2.75 9.20 -12.27
C LEU A 271 1.93 9.36 -13.55
N ALA A 272 2.60 9.60 -14.68
CA ALA A 272 1.93 9.71 -15.99
C ALA A 272 1.20 8.40 -16.36
N GLU A 273 1.81 7.23 -16.09
CA GLU A 273 1.17 5.93 -16.33
C GLU A 273 0.01 5.70 -15.36
N MET A 274 0.19 5.94 -14.06
CA MET A 274 -0.82 5.77 -13.03
C MET A 274 -2.08 6.60 -13.32
N GLN A 275 -1.91 7.85 -13.74
CA GLN A 275 -3.02 8.79 -13.92
C GLN A 275 -3.66 8.73 -15.31
N HIS A 276 -3.00 8.08 -16.29
CA HIS A 276 -3.40 8.15 -17.70
C HIS A 276 -4.85 7.76 -17.93
N LEU A 277 -5.28 6.62 -17.41
CA LEU A 277 -6.61 6.09 -17.68
C LEU A 277 -7.70 6.99 -17.07
N HIS A 278 -7.54 7.40 -15.83
CA HIS A 278 -8.48 8.26 -15.13
C HIS A 278 -8.61 9.64 -15.82
N ARG A 279 -7.48 10.26 -16.16
CA ARG A 279 -7.45 11.56 -16.84
C ARG A 279 -8.00 11.51 -18.28
N SER A 280 -7.85 10.37 -18.96
CA SER A 280 -8.34 10.19 -20.36
C SER A 280 -9.84 9.93 -20.43
N HIS A 281 -10.49 9.53 -19.34
CA HIS A 281 -11.90 9.18 -19.29
C HIS A 281 -12.60 9.85 -18.09
N PRO A 282 -12.72 11.20 -18.07
CA PRO A 282 -13.35 11.93 -16.97
C PRO A 282 -14.79 11.47 -16.75
N GLY A 283 -15.15 11.18 -15.51
CA GLY A 283 -16.49 10.75 -15.12
C GLY A 283 -16.82 9.28 -15.43
N ALA A 284 -15.87 8.49 -15.88
CA ALA A 284 -16.02 7.03 -15.92
C ALA A 284 -16.01 6.46 -14.50
N SER A 285 -16.82 5.43 -14.26
CA SER A 285 -16.81 4.64 -13.03
C SER A 285 -16.27 3.24 -13.33
N TRP A 286 -15.42 2.74 -12.49
CA TRP A 286 -14.71 1.47 -12.64
C TRP A 286 -15.19 0.44 -11.63
#